data_07bba4ffbbcaf654991575d3cabdd53f
#
_entry.id   07bba4ffbbcaf654991575d3cabdd53f
#
_cell.length_a   1.000
_cell.length_b   1.000
_cell.length_c   1.000
_cell.angle_alpha   90.00
_cell.angle_beta   90.00
_cell.angle_gamma   90.00
#
_symmetry.space_group_name_H-M   'P 1'
#
loop_
_entity.id
_entity.type
_entity.pdbx_description
1 polymer ?
#
loop_
_entity_poly.entity_id
_entity_poly.type
_entity_poly.pdbx_seq_one_letter_code
_entity_poly.pdbx_strand_id
1 'polypeptide(L)'
;MKNIYLIISIVTLAYSCNKTSKTNENTEEPNNYIQWSNGNEIHDEMIYSGINHFLNVEREKAYVFFEKAIKIDSASFGAHAMLSTLSLPNSEKQELHYQLAKKHSENKNENSKRFVSLLELKSENGKRGIWGFDKEKNDIWEKMYESEPRGKFIQFYRASTNPDLNERIKNLEEVKEAWGEPNNAPVINFLGYLYYRNGDKEKSEESFKRYLELYPDGYNSLDSMAEFFMFEKNYEEAEKYYEMVLNIFPYSTSARSSLNKIKEMK
;
A
#
# COMPACT_ATOMS: atom_id res chain seq x y z
N MET A 1 14.74 -51.65 -15.44
CA MET A 1 14.70 -50.32 -16.04
C MET A 1 13.24 -49.94 -16.19
N LYS A 2 12.71 -49.13 -15.27
CA LYS A 2 11.32 -48.62 -15.31
C LYS A 2 11.39 -47.12 -15.57
N ASN A 3 10.92 -46.73 -16.75
CA ASN A 3 10.81 -45.33 -17.13
C ASN A 3 9.65 -44.68 -16.37
N ILE A 4 9.96 -43.68 -15.55
CA ILE A 4 8.98 -42.83 -14.91
C ILE A 4 8.80 -41.62 -15.84
N TYR A 5 7.65 -41.55 -16.50
CA TYR A 5 7.24 -40.35 -17.23
C TYR A 5 6.68 -39.31 -16.26
N LEU A 6 7.37 -38.15 -16.17
CA LEU A 6 6.93 -37.01 -15.44
C LEU A 6 5.88 -36.29 -16.28
N ILE A 7 4.60 -36.36 -15.88
CA ILE A 7 3.52 -35.57 -16.53
C ILE A 7 3.51 -34.19 -15.90
N ILE A 8 3.98 -33.19 -16.67
CA ILE A 8 3.83 -31.78 -16.32
C ILE A 8 2.43 -31.37 -16.76
N SER A 9 1.54 -31.19 -15.80
CA SER A 9 0.20 -30.60 -16.05
C SER A 9 0.33 -29.09 -16.16
N ILE A 10 0.30 -28.58 -17.39
CA ILE A 10 0.17 -27.16 -17.66
C ILE A 10 -1.30 -26.78 -17.43
N VAL A 11 -1.59 -26.10 -16.33
CA VAL A 11 -2.90 -25.48 -16.10
C VAL A 11 -2.95 -24.17 -16.89
N THR A 12 -3.54 -24.24 -18.07
CA THR A 12 -3.91 -23.05 -18.85
C THR A 12 -5.18 -22.44 -18.24
N LEU A 13 -5.05 -21.34 -17.55
CA LEU A 13 -6.18 -20.49 -17.17
C LEU A 13 -6.75 -19.84 -18.43
N ALA A 14 -7.81 -20.42 -18.95
CA ALA A 14 -8.58 -19.84 -20.04
C ALA A 14 -9.43 -18.67 -19.48
N TYR A 15 -9.02 -17.45 -19.77
CA TYR A 15 -9.89 -16.28 -19.67
C TYR A 15 -10.99 -16.38 -20.71
N SER A 16 -12.19 -16.75 -20.28
CA SER A 16 -13.38 -16.75 -21.12
C SER A 16 -13.83 -15.30 -21.34
N CYS A 17 -13.51 -14.74 -22.50
CA CYS A 17 -14.17 -13.56 -23.02
C CYS A 17 -15.59 -13.91 -23.45
N ASN A 18 -16.58 -13.71 -22.60
CA ASN A 18 -17.99 -13.71 -23.04
C ASN A 18 -18.29 -12.41 -23.77
N LYS A 19 -18.28 -12.47 -25.09
CA LYS A 19 -18.92 -11.45 -25.95
C LYS A 19 -20.42 -11.61 -25.83
N THR A 20 -21.07 -10.80 -25.03
CA THR A 20 -22.51 -10.57 -25.10
C THR A 20 -22.76 -9.22 -25.77
N SER A 21 -23.69 -9.29 -26.74
CA SER A 21 -24.11 -8.25 -27.69
C SER A 21 -24.59 -6.96 -27.01
N LYS A 22 -24.32 -5.88 -27.72
CA LYS A 22 -24.71 -4.49 -27.49
C LYS A 22 -26.20 -4.33 -27.23
N THR A 23 -26.54 -3.65 -26.14
CA THR A 23 -27.60 -2.67 -26.11
C THR A 23 -26.99 -1.35 -25.59
N ASN A 24 -27.12 -0.33 -26.45
CA ASN A 24 -26.67 1.03 -26.15
C ASN A 24 -27.56 1.65 -25.08
N GLU A 25 -26.96 1.96 -23.95
CA GLU A 25 -27.24 3.17 -23.15
C GLU A 25 -25.94 3.61 -22.56
N ASN A 26 -25.22 4.48 -23.29
CA ASN A 26 -24.04 5.19 -22.79
C ASN A 26 -24.51 6.27 -21.83
N THR A 27 -24.67 5.93 -20.57
CA THR A 27 -24.38 6.84 -19.47
C THR A 27 -23.10 6.32 -18.84
N GLU A 28 -21.95 6.67 -19.40
CA GLU A 28 -20.69 6.57 -18.68
C GLU A 28 -20.84 7.42 -17.44
N GLU A 29 -21.08 6.78 -16.28
CA GLU A 29 -20.88 7.45 -15.00
C GLU A 29 -19.46 8.02 -15.01
N PRO A 30 -19.29 9.30 -14.64
CA PRO A 30 -17.97 9.92 -14.66
C PRO A 30 -17.02 9.07 -13.83
N ASN A 31 -16.00 8.50 -14.49
CA ASN A 31 -14.98 7.69 -13.83
C ASN A 31 -14.10 8.62 -13.00
N ASN A 32 -14.36 8.69 -11.69
CA ASN A 32 -13.63 9.53 -10.73
C ASN A 32 -12.53 8.76 -9.99
N TYR A 33 -12.12 7.58 -10.45
CA TYR A 33 -10.92 6.92 -9.93
C TYR A 33 -9.68 7.81 -10.10
N ILE A 34 -8.71 7.67 -9.21
CA ILE A 34 -7.38 8.22 -9.47
C ILE A 34 -6.86 7.59 -10.76
N GLN A 35 -6.52 8.40 -11.74
CA GLN A 35 -6.14 7.96 -13.09
C GLN A 35 -4.70 7.44 -13.12
N TRP A 36 -4.44 6.32 -12.45
CA TRP A 36 -3.12 5.68 -12.38
C TRP A 36 -2.61 5.20 -13.74
N SER A 37 -3.50 4.63 -14.53
CA SER A 37 -3.21 4.08 -15.86
C SER A 37 -3.05 5.19 -16.91
N ASN A 38 -2.13 4.96 -17.85
CA ASN A 38 -2.00 5.75 -19.08
C ASN A 38 -2.30 4.92 -20.34
N GLY A 39 -2.73 3.66 -20.20
CA GLY A 39 -3.03 2.72 -21.27
C GLY A 39 -1.81 1.97 -21.83
N ASN A 40 -0.61 2.20 -21.29
CA ASN A 40 0.56 1.40 -21.61
C ASN A 40 0.68 0.25 -20.60
N GLU A 41 0.55 -1.00 -21.04
CA GLU A 41 0.52 -2.18 -20.19
C GLU A 41 1.74 -2.28 -19.26
N ILE A 42 2.95 -2.01 -19.77
CA ILE A 42 4.17 -2.11 -18.95
C ILE A 42 4.21 -1.00 -17.89
N HIS A 43 3.81 0.23 -18.25
CA HIS A 43 3.70 1.32 -17.29
C HIS A 43 2.68 0.97 -16.19
N ASP A 44 1.52 0.48 -16.58
CA ASP A 44 0.43 0.17 -15.67
C ASP A 44 0.80 -0.98 -14.74
N GLU A 45 1.52 -2.01 -15.23
CA GLU A 45 2.08 -3.06 -14.39
C GLU A 45 3.03 -2.50 -13.32
N MET A 46 3.92 -1.57 -13.70
CA MET A 46 4.83 -0.93 -12.73
C MET A 46 4.07 -0.11 -11.69
N ILE A 47 3.06 0.66 -12.11
CA ILE A 47 2.21 1.45 -11.21
C ILE A 47 1.49 0.55 -10.20
N TYR A 48 0.79 -0.48 -10.67
CA TYR A 48 0.00 -1.34 -9.78
C TYR A 48 0.87 -2.22 -8.87
N SER A 49 2.04 -2.67 -9.36
CA SER A 49 3.04 -3.33 -8.50
C SER A 49 3.56 -2.38 -7.43
N GLY A 50 3.88 -1.14 -7.80
CA GLY A 50 4.29 -0.11 -6.85
C GLY A 50 3.22 0.17 -5.79
N ILE A 51 1.95 0.29 -6.18
CA ILE A 51 0.81 0.48 -5.28
C ILE A 51 0.66 -0.72 -4.33
N ASN A 52 0.74 -1.95 -4.85
CA ASN A 52 0.63 -3.15 -4.03
C ASN A 52 1.72 -3.21 -2.96
N HIS A 53 2.98 -2.99 -3.33
CA HIS A 53 4.09 -2.93 -2.36
C HIS A 53 3.93 -1.77 -1.38
N PHE A 54 3.43 -0.62 -1.83
CA PHE A 54 3.19 0.53 -0.97
C PHE A 54 2.11 0.26 0.08
N LEU A 55 0.99 -0.34 -0.29
CA LEU A 55 -0.08 -0.74 0.62
C LEU A 55 0.41 -1.78 1.64
N ASN A 56 1.29 -2.68 1.22
CA ASN A 56 1.94 -3.67 2.10
C ASN A 56 3.19 -3.13 2.82
N VAL A 57 3.40 -1.82 2.85
CA VAL A 57 4.48 -1.11 3.56
C VAL A 57 5.90 -1.48 3.10
N GLU A 58 6.05 -2.14 1.97
CA GLU A 58 7.34 -2.45 1.34
C GLU A 58 7.85 -1.25 0.52
N ARG A 59 8.21 -0.18 1.22
CA ARG A 59 8.48 1.15 0.64
C ARG A 59 9.62 1.15 -0.37
N GLU A 60 10.68 0.40 -0.12
CA GLU A 60 11.85 0.31 -0.99
C GLU A 60 11.50 -0.37 -2.32
N LYS A 61 10.71 -1.44 -2.28
CA LYS A 61 10.20 -2.10 -3.49
C LYS A 61 9.24 -1.17 -4.25
N ALA A 62 8.29 -0.55 -3.55
CA ALA A 62 7.37 0.41 -4.15
C ALA A 62 8.11 1.54 -4.87
N TYR A 63 9.15 2.10 -4.23
CA TYR A 63 9.97 3.15 -4.80
C TYR A 63 10.60 2.73 -6.15
N VAL A 64 11.17 1.53 -6.22
CA VAL A 64 11.78 0.99 -7.45
C VAL A 64 10.75 0.85 -8.58
N PHE A 65 9.54 0.40 -8.27
CA PHE A 65 8.49 0.26 -9.27
C PHE A 65 8.02 1.62 -9.79
N PHE A 66 7.84 2.62 -8.95
CA PHE A 66 7.49 3.98 -9.40
C PHE A 66 8.63 4.64 -10.18
N GLU A 67 9.91 4.39 -9.84
CA GLU A 67 11.03 4.83 -10.68
C GLU A 67 11.03 4.17 -12.07
N LYS A 68 10.67 2.89 -12.16
CA LYS A 68 10.49 2.23 -13.46
C LYS A 68 9.34 2.83 -14.25
N ALA A 69 8.21 3.13 -13.59
CA ALA A 69 7.06 3.75 -14.24
C ALA A 69 7.41 5.10 -14.89
N ILE A 70 8.14 5.99 -14.20
CA ILE A 70 8.56 7.28 -14.79
C ILE A 70 9.61 7.15 -15.88
N LYS A 71 10.34 6.04 -15.96
CA LYS A 71 11.25 5.76 -17.10
C LYS A 71 10.48 5.37 -18.35
N ILE A 72 9.31 4.77 -18.20
CA ILE A 72 8.42 4.38 -19.31
C ILE A 72 7.59 5.60 -19.73
N ASP A 73 7.02 6.32 -18.77
CA ASP A 73 6.25 7.55 -18.98
C ASP A 73 6.66 8.62 -17.98
N SER A 74 7.48 9.57 -18.42
CA SER A 74 7.97 10.69 -17.62
C SER A 74 6.86 11.69 -17.23
N ALA A 75 5.65 11.56 -17.77
CA ALA A 75 4.47 12.36 -17.42
C ALA A 75 3.51 11.65 -16.45
N SER A 76 3.90 10.50 -15.90
CA SER A 76 3.10 9.73 -14.93
C SER A 76 2.95 10.49 -13.61
N PHE A 77 1.88 11.29 -13.48
CA PHE A 77 1.62 12.10 -12.28
C PHE A 77 1.56 11.24 -11.02
N GLY A 78 0.91 10.07 -11.10
CA GLY A 78 0.74 9.15 -10.00
C GLY A 78 2.07 8.59 -9.49
N ALA A 79 2.96 8.15 -10.40
CA ALA A 79 4.30 7.72 -10.03
C ALA A 79 5.11 8.85 -9.37
N HIS A 80 5.05 10.07 -9.92
CA HIS A 80 5.70 11.22 -9.31
C HIS A 80 5.13 11.55 -7.92
N ALA A 81 3.81 11.49 -7.73
CA ALA A 81 3.19 11.71 -6.42
C ALA A 81 3.67 10.69 -5.39
N MET A 82 3.76 9.42 -5.78
CA MET A 82 4.26 8.36 -4.90
C MET A 82 5.76 8.49 -4.62
N LEU A 83 6.57 8.85 -5.61
CA LEU A 83 8.00 9.12 -5.41
C LEU A 83 8.24 10.31 -4.47
N SER A 84 7.43 11.38 -4.57
CA SER A 84 7.47 12.48 -3.61
C SER A 84 7.16 12.00 -2.19
N THR A 85 6.10 11.17 -2.05
CA THR A 85 5.71 10.56 -0.77
C THR A 85 6.82 9.70 -0.17
N LEU A 86 7.54 8.95 -0.99
CA LEU A 86 8.59 8.02 -0.55
C LEU A 86 9.97 8.67 -0.37
N SER A 87 10.19 9.87 -0.91
CA SER A 87 11.47 10.59 -0.80
C SER A 87 11.71 11.14 0.62
N LEU A 88 12.96 11.46 0.94
CA LEU A 88 13.33 12.07 2.23
C LEU A 88 12.66 13.44 2.39
N PRO A 89 12.21 13.79 3.60
CA PRO A 89 11.63 15.10 3.87
C PRO A 89 12.58 16.24 3.47
N ASN A 90 12.02 17.30 2.88
CA ASN A 90 12.76 18.49 2.44
C ASN A 90 13.89 18.26 1.44
N SER A 91 13.99 17.06 0.82
CA SER A 91 14.98 16.82 -0.23
C SER A 91 14.57 17.46 -1.55
N GLU A 92 15.56 17.84 -2.37
CA GLU A 92 15.33 18.29 -3.74
C GLU A 92 14.52 17.27 -4.56
N LYS A 93 14.77 15.98 -4.34
CA LYS A 93 14.06 14.89 -5.00
C LYS A 93 12.58 14.86 -4.62
N GLN A 94 12.25 15.07 -3.35
CA GLN A 94 10.87 15.17 -2.90
C GLN A 94 10.15 16.33 -3.59
N GLU A 95 10.78 17.51 -3.61
CA GLU A 95 10.19 18.69 -4.21
C GLU A 95 10.05 18.55 -5.72
N LEU A 96 11.08 18.05 -6.42
CA LEU A 96 11.04 17.80 -7.85
C LEU A 96 9.85 16.91 -8.23
N HIS A 97 9.70 15.78 -7.57
CA HIS A 97 8.62 14.85 -7.86
C HIS A 97 7.24 15.44 -7.52
N TYR A 98 7.12 16.22 -6.46
CA TYR A 98 5.87 16.95 -6.16
C TYR A 98 5.50 17.91 -7.30
N GLN A 99 6.45 18.73 -7.78
CA GLN A 99 6.19 19.68 -8.87
C GLN A 99 5.80 18.98 -10.17
N LEU A 100 6.44 17.85 -10.50
CA LEU A 100 6.09 17.04 -11.66
C LEU A 100 4.70 16.40 -11.51
N ALA A 101 4.37 15.87 -10.33
CA ALA A 101 3.03 15.36 -10.06
C ALA A 101 1.97 16.43 -10.25
N LYS A 102 2.19 17.64 -9.71
CA LYS A 102 1.30 18.78 -9.85
C LYS A 102 1.09 19.15 -11.32
N LYS A 103 2.18 19.35 -12.06
CA LYS A 103 2.15 19.69 -13.49
C LYS A 103 1.37 18.66 -14.32
N HIS A 104 1.67 17.38 -14.13
CA HIS A 104 1.07 16.32 -14.94
C HIS A 104 -0.35 15.91 -14.51
N SER A 105 -0.84 16.42 -13.37
CA SER A 105 -2.23 16.22 -12.93
C SER A 105 -3.19 17.30 -13.42
N GLU A 106 -2.72 18.41 -14.01
CA GLU A 106 -3.57 19.56 -14.40
C GLU A 106 -4.76 19.17 -15.29
N ASN A 107 -4.53 18.25 -16.24
CA ASN A 107 -5.54 17.77 -17.19
C ASN A 107 -6.18 16.44 -16.77
N LYS A 108 -6.03 16.02 -15.50
CA LYS A 108 -6.64 14.81 -14.96
C LYS A 108 -7.99 15.13 -14.28
N ASN A 109 -8.74 14.06 -13.94
CA ASN A 109 -9.99 14.21 -13.19
C ASN A 109 -9.77 14.80 -11.80
N GLU A 110 -10.86 15.19 -11.16
CA GLU A 110 -10.80 15.89 -9.86
C GLU A 110 -10.17 15.05 -8.76
N ASN A 111 -10.39 13.73 -8.72
CA ASN A 111 -9.75 12.89 -7.69
C ASN A 111 -8.26 12.73 -7.90
N SER A 112 -7.77 12.72 -9.13
CA SER A 112 -6.33 12.76 -9.42
C SER A 112 -5.70 14.07 -8.94
N LYS A 113 -6.37 15.21 -9.13
CA LYS A 113 -5.91 16.52 -8.62
C LYS A 113 -5.95 16.58 -7.09
N ARG A 114 -7.04 16.09 -6.46
CA ARG A 114 -7.14 15.98 -4.99
C ARG A 114 -6.06 15.09 -4.41
N PHE A 115 -5.75 13.98 -5.07
CA PHE A 115 -4.65 13.10 -4.65
C PHE A 115 -3.30 13.84 -4.60
N VAL A 116 -3.01 14.63 -5.62
CA VAL A 116 -1.79 15.45 -5.63
C VAL A 116 -1.83 16.58 -4.61
N SER A 117 -3.00 17.17 -4.34
CA SER A 117 -3.13 18.24 -3.33
C SER A 117 -2.83 17.77 -1.90
N LEU A 118 -2.98 16.47 -1.59
CA LEU A 118 -2.51 15.91 -0.32
C LEU A 118 -1.02 16.18 -0.04
N LEU A 119 -0.21 16.27 -1.09
CA LEU A 119 1.23 16.55 -0.97
C LEU A 119 1.54 18.02 -0.64
N GLU A 120 0.57 18.91 -0.74
CA GLU A 120 0.70 20.32 -0.31
C GLU A 120 0.72 20.43 1.21
N LEU A 121 0.01 19.51 1.89
CA LEU A 121 -0.09 19.43 3.33
C LEU A 121 1.14 18.74 3.92
N LYS A 122 2.23 19.51 4.10
CA LYS A 122 3.46 18.98 4.72
C LYS A 122 3.24 18.71 6.21
N SER A 123 3.82 17.60 6.69
CA SER A 123 3.96 17.35 8.12
C SER A 123 4.98 18.32 8.75
N GLU A 124 5.04 18.40 10.07
CA GLU A 124 5.95 19.27 10.82
C GLU A 124 7.42 19.09 10.43
N ASN A 125 7.84 17.85 10.12
CA ASN A 125 9.19 17.55 9.65
C ASN A 125 9.41 17.82 8.15
N GLY A 126 8.45 18.46 7.47
CA GLY A 126 8.52 18.80 6.04
C GLY A 126 8.20 17.65 5.09
N LYS A 127 7.72 16.51 5.57
CA LYS A 127 7.33 15.37 4.73
C LYS A 127 6.10 15.71 3.89
N ARG A 128 6.22 15.57 2.58
CA ARG A 128 5.10 15.54 1.64
C ARG A 128 4.59 14.11 1.55
N GLY A 129 3.44 13.83 2.10
CA GLY A 129 2.89 12.48 2.10
C GLY A 129 1.38 12.46 2.04
N ILE A 130 0.86 11.41 1.46
CA ILE A 130 -0.59 11.19 1.27
C ILE A 130 -1.28 10.74 2.55
N TRP A 131 -0.52 10.38 3.57
CA TRP A 131 -1.02 9.82 4.83
C TRP A 131 -0.75 10.77 6.00
N GLY A 132 -1.66 10.82 6.95
CA GLY A 132 -1.60 11.58 8.18
C GLY A 132 -2.91 11.47 8.94
N PHE A 133 -2.90 11.81 10.22
CA PHE A 133 -4.09 11.82 11.07
C PHE A 133 -4.67 13.22 11.26
N ASP A 134 -4.25 14.16 10.42
CA ASP A 134 -4.78 15.51 10.42
C ASP A 134 -6.12 15.57 9.68
N LYS A 135 -6.99 16.47 10.19
CA LYS A 135 -8.33 16.63 9.64
C LYS A 135 -8.31 17.06 8.17
N GLU A 136 -7.37 17.89 7.76
CA GLU A 136 -7.33 18.42 6.40
C GLU A 136 -7.09 17.31 5.38
N LYS A 137 -6.18 16.38 5.64
CA LYS A 137 -5.97 15.21 4.77
C LYS A 137 -7.17 14.28 4.76
N ASN A 138 -7.76 14.04 5.94
CA ASN A 138 -8.96 13.21 6.03
C ASN A 138 -10.11 13.82 5.22
N ASP A 139 -10.34 15.14 5.30
CA ASP A 139 -11.38 15.84 4.53
C ASP A 139 -11.17 15.68 3.01
N ILE A 140 -9.92 15.66 2.53
CA ILE A 140 -9.62 15.39 1.11
C ILE A 140 -9.98 13.95 0.74
N TRP A 141 -9.61 12.98 1.56
CA TRP A 141 -9.97 11.58 1.33
C TRP A 141 -11.47 11.33 1.37
N GLU A 142 -12.22 11.98 2.29
CA GLU A 142 -13.69 11.91 2.34
C GLU A 142 -14.31 12.45 1.04
N LYS A 143 -13.87 13.60 0.54
CA LYS A 143 -14.35 14.16 -0.75
C LYS A 143 -14.04 13.24 -1.93
N MET A 144 -12.91 12.55 -1.93
CA MET A 144 -12.58 11.56 -2.96
C MET A 144 -13.50 10.34 -2.86
N TYR A 145 -13.77 9.87 -1.65
CA TYR A 145 -14.66 8.73 -1.39
C TYR A 145 -16.12 9.04 -1.74
N GLU A 146 -16.62 10.23 -1.42
CA GLU A 146 -17.97 10.68 -1.81
C GLU A 146 -18.19 10.62 -3.33
N SER A 147 -17.15 10.94 -4.10
CA SER A 147 -17.23 10.96 -5.57
C SER A 147 -16.87 9.62 -6.23
N GLU A 148 -16.13 8.73 -5.56
CA GLU A 148 -15.76 7.40 -6.05
C GLU A 148 -15.57 6.40 -4.90
N PRO A 149 -16.68 5.89 -4.33
CA PRO A 149 -16.62 4.98 -3.19
C PRO A 149 -16.07 3.58 -3.50
N ARG A 150 -15.93 3.21 -4.80
CA ARG A 150 -15.44 1.90 -5.22
C ARG A 150 -13.91 1.84 -5.32
N GLY A 151 -13.22 2.99 -5.27
CA GLY A 151 -11.78 3.08 -5.40
C GLY A 151 -11.07 2.47 -4.19
N LYS A 152 -10.48 1.26 -4.30
CA LYS A 152 -9.81 0.57 -3.18
C LYS A 152 -8.76 1.44 -2.48
N PHE A 153 -7.91 2.12 -3.25
CA PHE A 153 -6.90 3.02 -2.68
C PHE A 153 -7.55 4.16 -1.88
N ILE A 154 -8.63 4.74 -2.39
CA ILE A 154 -9.41 5.79 -1.71
C ILE A 154 -10.06 5.23 -0.44
N GLN A 155 -10.72 4.07 -0.50
CA GLN A 155 -11.33 3.40 0.65
C GLN A 155 -10.32 3.21 1.79
N PHE A 156 -9.15 2.65 1.46
CA PHE A 156 -8.11 2.38 2.46
C PHE A 156 -7.63 3.67 3.14
N TYR A 157 -7.29 4.69 2.36
CA TYR A 157 -6.76 5.93 2.93
C TYR A 157 -7.82 6.75 3.66
N ARG A 158 -9.04 6.81 3.16
CA ARG A 158 -10.17 7.41 3.88
C ARG A 158 -10.36 6.76 5.25
N ALA A 159 -10.37 5.43 5.31
CA ALA A 159 -10.52 4.69 6.55
C ALA A 159 -9.31 4.85 7.48
N SER A 160 -8.09 4.76 6.95
CA SER A 160 -6.85 4.75 7.73
C SER A 160 -6.38 6.12 8.22
N THR A 161 -6.86 7.21 7.65
CA THR A 161 -6.51 8.58 8.05
C THR A 161 -7.52 9.25 8.98
N ASN A 162 -8.65 8.59 9.30
CA ASN A 162 -9.62 9.14 10.23
C ASN A 162 -8.94 9.48 11.57
N PRO A 163 -9.11 10.69 12.12
CA PRO A 163 -8.46 11.11 13.38
C PRO A 163 -8.88 10.28 14.59
N ASP A 164 -10.15 9.84 14.66
CA ASP A 164 -10.66 9.01 15.74
C ASP A 164 -10.23 7.54 15.59
N LEU A 165 -9.64 6.98 16.65
CA LEU A 165 -9.11 5.61 16.63
C LEU A 165 -10.22 4.55 16.46
N ASN A 166 -11.36 4.72 17.13
CA ASN A 166 -12.44 3.73 17.08
C ASN A 166 -13.15 3.76 15.72
N GLU A 167 -13.40 4.95 15.19
CA GLU A 167 -13.95 5.09 13.83
C GLU A 167 -12.98 4.56 12.78
N ARG A 168 -11.67 4.75 12.96
CA ARG A 168 -10.63 4.19 12.09
C ARG A 168 -10.68 2.67 12.07
N ILE A 169 -10.74 2.02 13.24
CA ILE A 169 -10.86 0.56 13.35
C ILE A 169 -12.13 0.10 12.64
N LYS A 170 -13.28 0.69 12.97
CA LYS A 170 -14.58 0.35 12.38
C LYS A 170 -14.55 0.47 10.86
N ASN A 171 -14.10 1.61 10.34
CA ASN A 171 -14.06 1.85 8.90
C ASN A 171 -13.12 0.87 8.18
N LEU A 172 -11.99 0.49 8.79
CA LEU A 172 -11.08 -0.51 8.22
C LEU A 172 -11.62 -1.93 8.31
N GLU A 173 -12.40 -2.27 9.33
CA GLU A 173 -13.12 -3.55 9.37
C GLU A 173 -14.13 -3.64 8.21
N GLU A 174 -14.86 -2.57 7.92
CA GLU A 174 -15.76 -2.50 6.76
C GLU A 174 -14.99 -2.67 5.43
N VAL A 175 -13.84 -2.00 5.29
CA VAL A 175 -12.97 -2.15 4.10
C VAL A 175 -12.41 -3.57 4.00
N LYS A 176 -12.01 -4.19 5.11
CA LYS A 176 -11.51 -5.57 5.17
C LYS A 176 -12.55 -6.55 4.62
N GLU A 177 -13.80 -6.44 5.06
CA GLU A 177 -14.89 -7.29 4.58
C GLU A 177 -15.20 -7.02 3.09
N ALA A 178 -15.24 -5.74 2.68
CA ALA A 178 -15.56 -5.38 1.30
C ALA A 178 -14.51 -5.85 0.29
N TRP A 179 -13.22 -5.89 0.68
CA TRP A 179 -12.16 -6.34 -0.24
C TRP A 179 -12.05 -7.86 -0.32
N GLY A 180 -12.33 -8.56 0.76
CA GLY A 180 -12.17 -10.01 0.88
C GLY A 180 -10.72 -10.48 0.70
N GLU A 181 -10.44 -11.70 1.13
CA GLU A 181 -9.12 -12.31 0.99
C GLU A 181 -8.83 -12.76 -0.45
N PRO A 182 -7.58 -12.71 -0.91
CA PRO A 182 -6.37 -12.20 -0.21
C PRO A 182 -6.19 -10.68 -0.35
N ASN A 183 -7.09 -9.96 -1.01
CA ASN A 183 -6.89 -8.54 -1.34
C ASN A 183 -6.84 -7.62 -0.12
N ASN A 184 -7.41 -8.07 1.01
CA ASN A 184 -7.48 -7.31 2.26
C ASN A 184 -6.23 -7.44 3.15
N ALA A 185 -5.19 -8.16 2.71
CA ALA A 185 -3.96 -8.35 3.47
C ALA A 185 -3.36 -7.04 4.06
N PRO A 186 -3.21 -5.94 3.28
CA PRO A 186 -2.70 -4.68 3.83
C PRO A 186 -3.64 -4.05 4.87
N VAL A 187 -4.95 -4.25 4.74
CA VAL A 187 -5.95 -3.76 5.72
C VAL A 187 -5.81 -4.52 7.03
N ILE A 188 -5.67 -5.84 6.97
CA ILE A 188 -5.46 -6.71 8.13
C ILE A 188 -4.17 -6.34 8.87
N ASN A 189 -3.08 -6.09 8.13
CA ASN A 189 -1.84 -5.60 8.72
C ASN A 189 -2.04 -4.30 9.49
N PHE A 190 -2.71 -3.34 8.88
CA PHE A 190 -2.96 -2.05 9.52
C PHE A 190 -3.86 -2.17 10.75
N LEU A 191 -4.90 -3.00 10.68
CA LEU A 191 -5.76 -3.33 11.83
C LEU A 191 -4.96 -3.94 12.98
N GLY A 192 -3.97 -4.80 12.72
CA GLY A 192 -3.10 -5.36 13.75
C GLY A 192 -2.46 -4.30 14.64
N TYR A 193 -1.90 -3.24 14.05
CA TYR A 193 -1.34 -2.11 14.79
C TYR A 193 -2.40 -1.31 15.56
N LEU A 194 -3.58 -1.13 14.99
CA LEU A 194 -4.66 -0.38 15.63
C LEU A 194 -5.25 -1.15 16.82
N TYR A 195 -5.44 -2.46 16.71
CA TYR A 195 -5.89 -3.30 17.83
C TYR A 195 -4.87 -3.27 18.95
N TYR A 196 -3.57 -3.38 18.64
CA TYR A 196 -2.54 -3.26 19.66
C TYR A 196 -2.63 -1.92 20.41
N ARG A 197 -2.73 -0.82 19.65
CA ARG A 197 -2.88 0.53 20.19
C ARG A 197 -4.15 0.71 21.01
N ASN A 198 -5.21 0.00 20.66
CA ASN A 198 -6.49 -0.01 21.37
C ASN A 198 -6.50 -0.94 22.60
N GLY A 199 -5.40 -1.66 22.87
CA GLY A 199 -5.26 -2.59 24.00
C GLY A 199 -5.75 -4.01 23.71
N ASP A 200 -6.24 -4.32 22.52
CA ASP A 200 -6.70 -5.64 22.11
C ASP A 200 -5.53 -6.43 21.49
N LYS A 201 -4.71 -7.00 22.37
CA LYS A 201 -3.49 -7.72 21.96
C LYS A 201 -3.79 -9.02 21.22
N GLU A 202 -4.88 -9.70 21.57
CA GLU A 202 -5.27 -10.95 20.95
C GLU A 202 -5.64 -10.73 19.49
N LYS A 203 -6.50 -9.75 19.18
CA LYS A 203 -6.84 -9.40 17.80
C LYS A 203 -5.63 -8.85 17.03
N SER A 204 -4.71 -8.16 17.71
CA SER A 204 -3.47 -7.70 17.09
C SER A 204 -2.63 -8.89 16.61
N GLU A 205 -2.38 -9.86 17.47
CA GLU A 205 -1.61 -11.06 17.15
C GLU A 205 -2.26 -11.87 16.02
N GLU A 206 -3.58 -12.11 16.11
CA GLU A 206 -4.35 -12.79 15.08
C GLU A 206 -4.24 -12.08 13.72
N SER A 207 -4.33 -10.74 13.72
CA SER A 207 -4.21 -9.94 12.51
C SER A 207 -2.83 -10.08 11.87
N PHE A 208 -1.74 -10.01 12.63
CA PHE A 208 -0.40 -10.16 12.08
C PHE A 208 -0.13 -11.59 11.60
N LYS A 209 -0.61 -12.62 12.31
CA LYS A 209 -0.55 -14.01 11.83
C LYS A 209 -1.31 -14.17 10.51
N ARG A 210 -2.52 -13.61 10.43
CA ARG A 210 -3.33 -13.68 9.21
C ARG A 210 -2.67 -12.92 8.06
N TYR A 211 -2.09 -11.77 8.33
CA TYR A 211 -1.33 -11.03 7.32
C TYR A 211 -0.14 -11.85 6.77
N LEU A 212 0.61 -12.54 7.63
CA LEU A 212 1.70 -13.42 7.22
C LEU A 212 1.21 -14.58 6.35
N GLU A 213 0.06 -15.17 6.66
CA GLU A 213 -0.55 -16.22 5.83
C GLU A 213 -0.99 -15.72 4.45
N LEU A 214 -1.53 -14.50 4.37
CA LEU A 214 -2.04 -13.91 3.12
C LEU A 214 -0.94 -13.27 2.27
N TYR A 215 0.19 -12.89 2.87
CA TYR A 215 1.31 -12.23 2.23
C TYR A 215 2.66 -12.88 2.63
N PRO A 216 2.83 -14.21 2.37
CA PRO A 216 3.99 -14.96 2.88
C PRO A 216 5.32 -14.58 2.22
N ASP A 217 5.31 -14.09 0.98
CA ASP A 217 6.50 -13.69 0.23
C ASP A 217 6.93 -12.24 0.51
N GLY A 218 6.16 -11.51 1.32
CA GLY A 218 6.43 -10.13 1.69
C GLY A 218 7.33 -10.05 2.93
N TYR A 219 8.42 -9.30 2.84
CA TYR A 219 9.25 -9.09 4.03
C TYR A 219 8.51 -8.31 5.13
N ASN A 220 7.53 -7.46 4.78
CA ASN A 220 6.79 -6.68 5.76
C ASN A 220 5.87 -7.53 6.64
N SER A 221 5.38 -8.67 6.16
CA SER A 221 4.56 -9.56 6.99
C SER A 221 5.36 -10.15 8.16
N LEU A 222 6.64 -10.48 7.91
CA LEU A 222 7.58 -10.90 8.94
C LEU A 222 8.00 -9.73 9.84
N ASP A 223 8.23 -8.55 9.28
CA ASP A 223 8.59 -7.33 10.04
C ASP A 223 7.48 -6.95 11.03
N SER A 224 6.20 -7.03 10.61
CA SER A 224 5.04 -6.77 11.47
C SER A 224 4.92 -7.76 12.63
N MET A 225 5.19 -9.06 12.38
CA MET A 225 5.26 -10.05 13.46
C MET A 225 6.42 -9.76 14.43
N ALA A 226 7.58 -9.38 13.92
CA ALA A 226 8.71 -9.00 14.74
C ALA A 226 8.41 -7.77 15.61
N GLU A 227 7.76 -6.76 15.05
CA GLU A 227 7.33 -5.56 15.80
C GLU A 227 6.30 -5.91 16.88
N PHE A 228 5.35 -6.81 16.61
CA PHE A 228 4.43 -7.29 17.64
C PHE A 228 5.17 -7.90 18.83
N PHE A 229 6.14 -8.78 18.57
CA PHE A 229 6.94 -9.38 19.64
C PHE A 229 7.84 -8.35 20.35
N MET A 230 8.32 -7.32 19.67
CA MET A 230 9.01 -6.18 20.30
C MET A 230 8.08 -5.45 21.27
N PHE A 231 6.82 -5.20 20.88
CA PHE A 231 5.83 -4.56 21.76
C PHE A 231 5.54 -5.40 22.99
N GLU A 232 5.46 -6.72 22.83
CA GLU A 232 5.26 -7.67 23.94
C GLU A 232 6.54 -7.96 24.73
N LYS A 233 7.68 -7.32 24.39
CA LYS A 233 9.00 -7.53 25.01
C LYS A 233 9.51 -8.97 24.89
N ASN A 234 8.99 -9.73 23.95
CA ASN A 234 9.49 -11.05 23.60
C ASN A 234 10.64 -10.92 22.58
N TYR A 235 11.79 -10.49 23.06
CA TYR A 235 12.94 -10.16 22.22
C TYR A 235 13.53 -11.37 21.50
N GLU A 236 13.32 -12.59 22.00
CA GLU A 236 13.79 -13.82 21.36
C GLU A 236 13.01 -14.09 20.07
N GLU A 237 11.68 -14.05 20.12
CA GLU A 237 10.85 -14.21 18.94
C GLU A 237 11.01 -13.02 17.96
N ALA A 238 11.09 -11.79 18.47
CA ALA A 238 11.35 -10.63 17.64
C ALA A 238 12.64 -10.77 16.81
N GLU A 239 13.74 -11.22 17.44
CA GLU A 239 15.01 -11.46 16.77
C GLU A 239 14.89 -12.46 15.63
N LYS A 240 14.24 -13.61 15.86
CA LYS A 240 14.00 -14.63 14.82
C LYS A 240 13.27 -14.06 13.60
N TYR A 241 12.19 -13.33 13.83
CA TYR A 241 11.42 -12.74 12.72
C TYR A 241 12.22 -11.66 11.98
N TYR A 242 12.99 -10.79 12.66
CA TYR A 242 13.85 -9.84 11.98
C TYR A 242 14.98 -10.49 11.19
N GLU A 243 15.53 -11.62 11.64
CA GLU A 243 16.49 -12.41 10.86
C GLU A 243 15.84 -12.99 9.61
N MET A 244 14.58 -13.46 9.69
CA MET A 244 13.82 -13.92 8.54
C MET A 244 13.56 -12.77 7.54
N VAL A 245 13.27 -11.55 8.03
CA VAL A 245 13.18 -10.35 7.17
C VAL A 245 14.47 -10.15 6.40
N LEU A 246 15.64 -10.21 7.07
CA LEU A 246 16.94 -10.00 6.40
C LEU A 246 17.30 -11.12 5.40
N ASN A 247 16.78 -12.34 5.60
CA ASN A 247 16.94 -13.42 4.63
C ASN A 247 16.18 -13.16 3.31
N ILE A 248 14.98 -12.55 3.40
CA ILE A 248 14.16 -12.21 2.22
C ILE A 248 14.62 -10.87 1.62
N PHE A 249 14.87 -9.89 2.48
CA PHE A 249 15.24 -8.52 2.09
C PHE A 249 16.48 -8.03 2.89
N PRO A 250 17.70 -8.38 2.43
CA PRO A 250 18.94 -8.04 3.12
C PRO A 250 19.18 -6.53 3.32
N TYR A 251 18.46 -5.69 2.62
CA TYR A 251 18.60 -4.22 2.69
C TYR A 251 17.62 -3.55 3.69
N SER A 252 16.81 -4.31 4.44
CA SER A 252 15.91 -3.74 5.44
C SER A 252 16.71 -2.99 6.51
N THR A 253 16.53 -1.67 6.54
CA THR A 253 17.12 -0.80 7.58
C THR A 253 16.35 -0.92 8.90
N SER A 254 15.04 -1.16 8.84
CA SER A 254 14.18 -1.40 10.01
C SER A 254 14.65 -2.62 10.78
N ALA A 255 14.74 -3.78 10.12
CA ALA A 255 15.16 -5.03 10.77
C ALA A 255 16.57 -4.93 11.38
N ARG A 256 17.54 -4.34 10.65
CA ARG A 256 18.89 -4.15 11.19
C ARG A 256 18.92 -3.25 12.42
N SER A 257 18.19 -2.13 12.38
CA SER A 257 18.11 -1.21 13.52
C SER A 257 17.47 -1.90 14.72
N SER A 258 16.40 -2.67 14.51
CA SER A 258 15.70 -3.39 15.58
C SER A 258 16.55 -4.50 16.19
N LEU A 259 17.30 -5.27 15.37
CA LEU A 259 18.26 -6.27 15.87
C LEU A 259 19.37 -5.64 16.72
N ASN A 260 19.87 -4.46 16.36
CA ASN A 260 20.84 -3.75 17.19
C ASN A 260 20.24 -3.33 18.53
N LYS A 261 19.01 -2.81 18.54
CA LYS A 261 18.29 -2.48 19.79
C LYS A 261 18.07 -3.70 20.68
N ILE A 262 17.70 -4.85 20.10
CA ILE A 262 17.54 -6.10 20.87
C ILE A 262 18.84 -6.50 21.55
N LYS A 263 19.99 -6.37 20.86
CA LYS A 263 21.31 -6.67 21.44
C LYS A 263 21.68 -5.74 22.61
N GLU A 264 21.22 -4.49 22.60
CA GLU A 264 21.43 -3.55 23.68
C GLU A 264 20.51 -3.81 24.90
N MET A 265 19.40 -4.54 24.71
CA MET A 265 18.40 -4.86 25.73
C MET A 265 18.64 -6.22 26.42
N LYS A 266 19.46 -7.10 25.82
CA LYS A 266 19.92 -8.39 26.39
C LYS A 266 21.17 -8.22 27.21
#